data_9baa85d4ad27e74501030348bd3320c3
#
_entry.id   9baa85d4ad27e74501030348bd3320c3
#
_cell.length_a   1.000
_cell.length_b   1.000
_cell.length_c   1.000
_cell.angle_alpha   90.00
_cell.angle_beta   90.00
_cell.angle_gamma   90.00
#
_symmetry.space_group_name_H-M   'P 1'
#
loop_
_entity.id
_entity.type
_entity.pdbx_description
1 polymer ?
#
loop_
_entity_poly.entity_id
_entity_poly.type
_entity_poly.pdbx_seq_one_letter_code
_entity_poly.pdbx_strand_id
1 'polypeptide(L)'
;PDGTRLHAVLPPVAVDCTCLALRVVRPRAFTLRELAAAGTVPPGGDRVLRALLRARLSFLVSGGTGSGKTTLLSALLGLVGPDERIVLAEDSAELRPDHPHVVRLETRPANQEGAGLVTLEDLVRQALRMRPDRLVVGEVRGPEVVHLLAALNTGHEGGCGTVHANAAADVPARLEALGTTAGLNRAALHSQLAAALSVVLHLVRDRAGRRRIAEVHVLERDPSGLVRTVPALRWGTEAFAAERGWQRLRELLRGAGVEEQAFGREARR
;
A
#
# COMPACT_ATOMS: atom_id res chain seq x y z
N PRO A 1 22.50 13.63 0.84
CA PRO A 1 21.18 13.80 1.42
C PRO A 1 20.59 12.45 1.76
N ASP A 2 20.37 12.21 3.05
CA ASP A 2 19.90 10.93 3.58
C ASP A 2 18.35 10.82 3.63
N GLY A 3 17.65 11.92 3.25
CA GLY A 3 16.18 12.03 3.30
C GLY A 3 15.66 12.42 4.68
N THR A 4 16.52 12.81 5.62
CA THR A 4 16.10 13.34 6.92
C THR A 4 15.31 14.63 6.73
N ARG A 5 14.15 14.72 7.36
CA ARG A 5 13.31 15.92 7.37
C ARG A 5 13.46 16.66 8.68
N LEU A 6 13.72 17.96 8.56
CA LEU A 6 13.67 18.90 9.66
C LEU A 6 12.40 19.73 9.55
N HIS A 7 11.64 19.83 10.64
CA HIS A 7 10.59 20.82 10.81
C HIS A 7 10.92 21.70 12.00
N ALA A 8 10.92 23.01 11.79
CA ALA A 8 11.20 23.98 12.83
C ALA A 8 9.99 24.89 13.02
N VAL A 9 9.61 25.12 14.27
CA VAL A 9 8.57 26.10 14.66
C VAL A 9 9.25 27.14 15.53
N LEU A 10 9.18 28.39 15.08
CA LEU A 10 9.79 29.52 15.73
C LEU A 10 8.78 30.32 16.58
N PRO A 11 9.24 31.12 17.55
CA PRO A 11 8.40 32.13 18.19
C PRO A 11 7.85 33.12 17.13
N PRO A 12 6.64 33.65 17.34
CA PRO A 12 5.74 33.47 18.47
C PRO A 12 4.81 32.25 18.37
N VAL A 13 4.90 31.44 17.31
CA VAL A 13 4.05 30.23 17.13
C VAL A 13 4.45 29.16 18.16
N ALA A 14 5.73 28.92 18.36
CA ALA A 14 6.24 28.17 19.51
C ALA A 14 6.45 29.14 20.68
N VAL A 15 5.60 29.02 21.70
CA VAL A 15 5.49 30.08 22.77
C VAL A 15 6.76 30.19 23.61
N ASP A 16 7.31 29.06 24.07
CA ASP A 16 8.41 29.05 25.05
C ASP A 16 9.81 29.03 24.41
N CYS A 17 9.96 28.29 23.31
CA CYS A 17 11.27 28.15 22.63
C CYS A 17 11.08 27.64 21.18
N THR A 18 12.15 27.75 20.38
CA THR A 18 12.17 27.11 19.05
C THR A 18 12.04 25.58 19.18
N CYS A 19 11.01 25.02 18.58
CA CYS A 19 10.78 23.58 18.52
C CYS A 19 11.35 23.00 17.23
N LEU A 20 12.17 21.95 17.35
CA LEU A 20 12.74 21.22 16.22
C LEU A 20 12.23 19.78 16.23
N ALA A 21 11.69 19.33 15.11
CA ALA A 21 11.30 17.94 14.88
C ALA A 21 12.13 17.35 13.74
N LEU A 22 12.83 16.26 14.04
CA LEU A 22 13.66 15.54 13.07
C LEU A 22 13.02 14.18 12.77
N ARG A 23 12.78 13.90 11.49
CA ARG A 23 12.34 12.61 11.00
C ARG A 23 13.48 11.97 10.21
N VAL A 24 14.20 11.08 10.87
CA VAL A 24 15.32 10.35 10.28
C VAL A 24 14.81 9.12 9.55
N VAL A 25 15.13 9.00 8.27
CA VAL A 25 14.78 7.84 7.45
C VAL A 25 15.83 6.74 7.65
N ARG A 26 15.39 5.50 7.81
CA ARG A 26 16.32 4.38 7.90
C ARG A 26 17.11 4.21 6.60
N PRO A 27 18.41 3.87 6.68
CA PRO A 27 19.25 3.71 5.50
C PRO A 27 18.85 2.55 4.60
N ARG A 28 18.31 1.45 5.18
CA ARG A 28 17.83 0.29 4.42
C ARG A 28 16.44 -0.18 4.87
N ALA A 29 15.72 -0.84 3.96
CA ALA A 29 14.49 -1.52 4.29
C ALA A 29 14.71 -2.72 5.21
N PHE A 30 13.67 -3.09 5.95
CA PHE A 30 13.59 -4.40 6.58
C PHE A 30 13.34 -5.47 5.51
N THR A 31 13.94 -6.63 5.69
CA THR A 31 13.56 -7.83 4.96
C THR A 31 12.25 -8.40 5.51
N LEU A 32 11.54 -9.18 4.70
CA LEU A 32 10.33 -9.86 5.18
C LEU A 32 10.63 -10.81 6.36
N ARG A 33 11.83 -11.42 6.37
CA ARG A 33 12.30 -12.28 7.48
C ARG A 33 12.47 -11.50 8.78
N GLU A 34 13.04 -10.31 8.72
CA GLU A 34 13.17 -9.42 9.90
C GLU A 34 11.80 -8.99 10.41
N LEU A 35 10.85 -8.68 9.52
CA LEU A 35 9.49 -8.35 9.90
C LEU A 35 8.74 -9.55 10.53
N ALA A 36 9.00 -10.76 10.06
CA ALA A 36 8.46 -11.98 10.66
C ALA A 36 9.06 -12.22 12.06
N ALA A 37 10.38 -12.08 12.20
CA ALA A 37 11.05 -12.21 13.50
C ALA A 37 10.58 -11.16 14.51
N ALA A 38 10.22 -9.95 14.04
CA ALA A 38 9.65 -8.89 14.88
C ALA A 38 8.14 -9.06 15.16
N GLY A 39 7.50 -10.11 14.64
CA GLY A 39 6.06 -10.36 14.79
C GLY A 39 5.15 -9.44 13.96
N THR A 40 5.72 -8.61 13.07
CA THR A 40 4.93 -7.77 12.15
C THR A 40 4.25 -8.63 11.09
N VAL A 41 4.98 -9.60 10.54
CA VAL A 41 4.42 -10.63 9.66
C VAL A 41 4.11 -11.84 10.53
N PRO A 42 2.84 -12.18 10.70
CA PRO A 42 2.44 -13.27 11.57
C PRO A 42 2.75 -14.65 10.95
N PRO A 43 2.68 -15.74 11.74
CA PRO A 43 2.94 -17.10 11.25
C PRO A 43 2.13 -17.43 9.98
N GLY A 44 2.81 -17.96 8.96
CA GLY A 44 2.21 -18.27 7.66
C GLY A 44 1.94 -17.04 6.75
N GLY A 45 2.03 -15.83 7.28
CA GLY A 45 1.82 -14.59 6.53
C GLY A 45 2.84 -14.39 5.43
N ASP A 46 4.08 -14.81 5.64
CA ASP A 46 5.15 -14.72 4.63
C ASP A 46 4.81 -15.47 3.33
N ARG A 47 4.19 -16.65 3.45
CA ARG A 47 3.75 -17.44 2.29
C ARG A 47 2.63 -16.74 1.52
N VAL A 48 1.64 -16.23 2.24
CA VAL A 48 0.53 -15.48 1.63
C VAL A 48 1.06 -14.24 0.90
N LEU A 49 1.92 -13.45 1.53
CA LEU A 49 2.49 -12.23 0.94
C LEU A 49 3.31 -12.53 -0.32
N ARG A 50 4.13 -13.58 -0.30
CA ARG A 50 4.87 -14.02 -1.49
C ARG A 50 3.95 -14.50 -2.60
N ALA A 51 2.86 -15.19 -2.26
CA ALA A 51 1.86 -15.64 -3.23
C ALA A 51 1.19 -14.45 -3.91
N LEU A 52 0.80 -13.40 -3.16
CA LEU A 52 0.22 -12.17 -3.71
C LEU A 52 1.17 -11.49 -4.72
N LEU A 53 2.45 -11.40 -4.38
CA LEU A 53 3.45 -10.79 -5.27
C LEU A 53 3.69 -11.61 -6.55
N ARG A 54 3.78 -12.94 -6.43
CA ARG A 54 3.94 -13.86 -7.58
C ARG A 54 2.72 -13.83 -8.49
N ALA A 55 1.53 -13.77 -7.91
CA ALA A 55 0.27 -13.64 -8.64
C ALA A 55 0.08 -12.26 -9.29
N ARG A 56 0.99 -11.32 -9.07
CA ARG A 56 0.89 -9.92 -9.53
C ARG A 56 -0.46 -9.28 -9.20
N LEU A 57 -1.05 -9.66 -8.05
CA LEU A 57 -2.30 -9.04 -7.60
C LEU A 57 -2.04 -7.61 -7.18
N SER A 58 -2.89 -6.70 -7.63
CA SER A 58 -2.85 -5.30 -7.19
C SER A 58 -3.41 -5.19 -5.78
N PHE A 59 -2.68 -4.51 -4.88
CA PHE A 59 -3.06 -4.42 -3.47
C PHE A 59 -2.78 -3.07 -2.86
N LEU A 60 -3.52 -2.74 -1.80
CA LEU A 60 -3.23 -1.62 -0.92
C LEU A 60 -2.87 -2.10 0.48
N VAL A 61 -1.89 -1.44 1.08
CA VAL A 61 -1.54 -1.60 2.49
C VAL A 61 -2.25 -0.51 3.28
N SER A 62 -3.20 -0.88 4.13
CA SER A 62 -3.99 0.04 4.94
C SER A 62 -3.63 -0.03 6.42
N GLY A 63 -3.96 1.01 7.17
CA GLY A 63 -3.73 1.10 8.60
C GLY A 63 -3.56 2.53 9.07
N GLY A 64 -3.63 2.74 10.38
CA GLY A 64 -3.45 4.04 11.02
C GLY A 64 -2.03 4.61 10.86
N THR A 65 -1.83 5.84 11.35
CA THR A 65 -0.51 6.47 11.38
C THR A 65 0.46 5.65 12.23
N GLY A 66 1.68 5.44 11.71
CA GLY A 66 2.72 4.68 12.43
C GLY A 66 2.46 3.17 12.55
N SER A 67 1.48 2.61 11.82
CA SER A 67 1.21 1.15 11.81
C SER A 67 2.26 0.34 11.06
N GLY A 68 3.13 0.98 10.26
CA GLY A 68 4.20 0.31 9.51
C GLY A 68 3.89 0.03 8.04
N LYS A 69 2.89 0.71 7.45
CA LYS A 69 2.49 0.55 6.03
C LYS A 69 3.67 0.64 5.06
N THR A 70 4.39 1.77 5.10
CA THR A 70 5.55 2.03 4.23
C THR A 70 6.68 1.01 4.46
N THR A 71 6.88 0.60 5.73
CA THR A 71 7.88 -0.41 6.09
C THR A 71 7.55 -1.78 5.49
N LEU A 72 6.29 -2.22 5.62
CA LEU A 72 5.85 -3.49 5.02
C LEU A 72 5.92 -3.42 3.49
N LEU A 73 5.40 -2.34 2.89
CA LEU A 73 5.43 -2.16 1.44
C LEU A 73 6.86 -2.21 0.89
N SER A 74 7.80 -1.50 1.54
CA SER A 74 9.22 -1.52 1.15
C SER A 74 9.82 -2.93 1.20
N ALA A 75 9.51 -3.70 2.25
CA ALA A 75 9.97 -5.08 2.39
C ALA A 75 9.36 -6.02 1.32
N LEU A 76 8.09 -5.80 0.95
CA LEU A 76 7.43 -6.57 -0.10
C LEU A 76 8.03 -6.29 -1.48
N LEU A 77 8.31 -5.03 -1.78
CA LEU A 77 8.91 -4.63 -3.05
C LEU A 77 10.32 -5.21 -3.24
N GLY A 78 11.06 -5.45 -2.16
CA GLY A 78 12.35 -6.16 -2.21
C GLY A 78 12.24 -7.66 -2.55
N LEU A 79 11.02 -8.23 -2.65
CA LEU A 79 10.78 -9.61 -3.05
C LEU A 79 10.30 -9.73 -4.51
N VAL A 80 10.09 -8.62 -5.17
CA VAL A 80 9.72 -8.56 -6.60
C VAL A 80 10.87 -9.11 -7.44
N GLY A 81 10.57 -9.72 -8.58
CA GLY A 81 11.60 -10.27 -9.47
C GLY A 81 12.61 -9.22 -9.92
N PRO A 82 13.91 -9.53 -9.94
CA PRO A 82 14.96 -8.54 -10.25
C PRO A 82 14.84 -7.95 -11.66
N ASP A 83 14.15 -8.62 -12.56
CA ASP A 83 13.91 -8.16 -13.93
C ASP A 83 12.75 -7.16 -14.02
N GLU A 84 11.91 -7.06 -12.99
CA GLU A 84 10.77 -6.15 -12.98
C GLU A 84 11.21 -4.73 -12.65
N ARG A 85 10.72 -3.76 -13.42
CA ARG A 85 10.94 -2.33 -13.20
C ARG A 85 9.91 -1.77 -12.24
N ILE A 86 10.35 -1.30 -11.08
CA ILE A 86 9.51 -0.64 -10.07
C ILE A 86 9.64 0.87 -10.23
N VAL A 87 8.51 1.57 -10.38
CA VAL A 87 8.48 3.03 -10.36
C VAL A 87 7.67 3.48 -9.14
N LEU A 88 8.31 4.22 -8.24
CA LEU A 88 7.74 4.76 -7.02
C LEU A 88 7.35 6.23 -7.25
N ALA A 89 6.12 6.59 -6.91
CA ALA A 89 5.65 7.96 -6.83
C ALA A 89 5.28 8.29 -5.38
N GLU A 90 5.96 9.26 -4.77
CA GLU A 90 5.84 9.58 -3.36
C GLU A 90 5.82 11.10 -3.13
N ASP A 91 5.12 11.53 -2.08
CA ASP A 91 5.24 12.92 -1.61
C ASP A 91 6.61 13.18 -0.99
N SER A 92 7.19 12.16 -0.43
CA SER A 92 8.54 12.14 0.10
C SER A 92 9.09 10.75 -0.04
N ALA A 93 10.28 10.64 -0.54
CA ALA A 93 11.00 9.42 -0.83
C ALA A 93 11.33 8.61 0.43
N GLU A 94 10.33 7.93 0.99
CA GLU A 94 10.43 7.07 2.19
C GLU A 94 10.66 5.59 1.84
N LEU A 95 10.08 5.13 0.73
CA LEU A 95 10.26 3.75 0.27
C LEU A 95 11.70 3.53 -0.21
N ARG A 96 12.34 2.50 0.32
CA ARG A 96 13.71 2.10 -0.04
C ARG A 96 13.77 0.58 -0.20
N PRO A 97 13.06 0.01 -1.17
CA PRO A 97 13.13 -1.44 -1.39
C PRO A 97 14.56 -1.86 -1.77
N ASP A 98 14.97 -3.01 -1.27
CA ASP A 98 16.22 -3.65 -1.67
C ASP A 98 15.99 -4.39 -3.01
N HIS A 99 16.06 -3.63 -4.11
CA HIS A 99 15.74 -4.13 -5.43
C HIS A 99 16.62 -3.42 -6.48
N PRO A 100 17.18 -4.13 -7.48
CA PRO A 100 18.16 -3.58 -8.42
C PRO A 100 17.57 -2.56 -9.40
N HIS A 101 16.27 -2.62 -9.69
CA HIS A 101 15.63 -1.80 -10.74
C HIS A 101 14.50 -0.94 -10.18
N VAL A 102 14.84 0.12 -9.45
CA VAL A 102 13.90 1.06 -8.83
C VAL A 102 14.11 2.47 -9.37
N VAL A 103 13.05 3.10 -9.83
CA VAL A 103 12.98 4.52 -10.13
C VAL A 103 12.14 5.21 -9.07
N ARG A 104 12.66 6.28 -8.48
CA ARG A 104 12.00 7.03 -7.41
C ARG A 104 11.66 8.41 -7.89
N LEU A 105 10.38 8.76 -7.81
CA LEU A 105 9.86 10.09 -8.14
C LEU A 105 9.30 10.72 -6.86
N GLU A 106 9.67 11.96 -6.61
CA GLU A 106 9.23 12.71 -5.43
C GLU A 106 8.55 14.00 -5.85
N THR A 107 7.48 14.38 -5.15
CA THR A 107 6.80 15.66 -5.39
C THR A 107 7.72 16.83 -5.08
N ARG A 108 7.44 17.95 -5.72
CA ARG A 108 8.14 19.21 -5.45
C ARG A 108 7.13 20.29 -5.11
N PRO A 109 7.23 20.92 -3.93
CA PRO A 109 6.41 22.07 -3.61
C PRO A 109 6.73 23.24 -4.56
N ALA A 110 5.75 24.13 -4.75
CA ALA A 110 5.99 25.39 -5.43
C ALA A 110 7.09 26.21 -4.71
N ASN A 111 7.85 26.97 -5.45
CA ASN A 111 8.78 27.93 -4.90
C ASN A 111 8.04 29.16 -4.30
N GLN A 112 8.76 30.14 -3.78
CA GLN A 112 8.19 31.34 -3.18
C GLN A 112 7.35 32.18 -4.18
N GLU A 113 7.60 32.03 -5.48
CA GLU A 113 6.86 32.70 -6.56
C GLU A 113 5.66 31.87 -7.03
N GLY A 114 5.37 30.73 -6.40
CA GLY A 114 4.28 29.83 -6.77
C GLY A 114 4.57 28.94 -7.98
N ALA A 115 5.81 28.96 -8.52
CA ALA A 115 6.19 28.20 -9.70
C ALA A 115 6.83 26.85 -9.33
N GLY A 116 6.83 25.92 -10.29
CA GLY A 116 7.58 24.66 -10.19
C GLY A 116 6.92 23.58 -9.34
N LEU A 117 5.65 23.68 -8.99
CA LEU A 117 4.89 22.62 -8.33
C LEU A 117 4.89 21.36 -9.20
N VAL A 118 5.21 20.21 -8.58
CA VAL A 118 5.03 18.88 -9.17
C VAL A 118 4.22 18.06 -8.18
N THR A 119 2.99 17.72 -8.55
CA THR A 119 2.05 16.98 -7.70
C THR A 119 2.28 15.47 -7.77
N LEU A 120 1.73 14.73 -6.82
CA LEU A 120 1.74 13.26 -6.86
C LEU A 120 0.97 12.73 -8.09
N GLU A 121 -0.09 13.41 -8.49
CA GLU A 121 -0.83 13.13 -9.73
C GLU A 121 0.07 13.25 -10.96
N ASP A 122 0.89 14.32 -11.05
CA ASP A 122 1.86 14.49 -12.13
C ASP A 122 2.88 13.36 -12.16
N LEU A 123 3.39 12.95 -10.98
CA LEU A 123 4.33 11.85 -10.87
C LEU A 123 3.74 10.53 -11.37
N VAL A 124 2.51 10.21 -11.00
CA VAL A 124 1.83 8.99 -11.47
C VAL A 124 1.69 9.01 -12.99
N ARG A 125 1.26 10.14 -13.58
CA ARG A 125 1.18 10.30 -15.04
C ARG A 125 2.53 10.13 -15.73
N GLN A 126 3.62 10.63 -15.14
CA GLN A 126 4.96 10.44 -15.70
C GLN A 126 5.45 9.01 -15.53
N ALA A 127 5.19 8.39 -14.39
CA ALA A 127 5.55 6.99 -14.10
C ALA A 127 5.01 6.03 -15.17
N LEU A 128 3.77 6.23 -15.63
CA LEU A 128 3.15 5.42 -16.68
C LEU A 128 3.89 5.47 -18.02
N ARG A 129 4.57 6.58 -18.31
CA ARG A 129 5.39 6.73 -19.53
C ARG A 129 6.78 6.10 -19.39
N MET A 130 7.15 5.67 -18.19
CA MET A 130 8.45 5.05 -17.91
C MET A 130 8.43 3.53 -18.03
N ARG A 131 7.34 2.96 -18.53
CA ARG A 131 7.12 1.51 -18.70
C ARG A 131 7.41 0.73 -17.41
N PRO A 132 6.67 1.00 -16.32
CA PRO A 132 6.82 0.25 -15.08
C PRO A 132 6.20 -1.14 -15.23
N ASP A 133 6.89 -2.17 -14.71
CA ASP A 133 6.25 -3.46 -14.45
C ASP A 133 5.40 -3.38 -13.18
N ARG A 134 5.79 -2.50 -12.24
CA ARG A 134 5.01 -2.17 -11.04
C ARG A 134 5.00 -0.69 -10.80
N LEU A 135 3.82 -0.10 -10.81
CA LEU A 135 3.58 1.26 -10.34
C LEU A 135 3.26 1.22 -8.84
N VAL A 136 3.98 2.03 -8.08
CA VAL A 136 3.80 2.11 -6.63
C VAL A 136 3.53 3.55 -6.21
N VAL A 137 2.42 3.76 -5.49
CA VAL A 137 2.11 5.07 -4.88
C VAL A 137 2.37 4.97 -3.39
N GLY A 138 3.31 5.77 -2.89
CA GLY A 138 3.75 5.72 -1.49
C GLY A 138 2.59 5.87 -0.50
N GLU A 139 1.70 6.84 -0.73
CA GLU A 139 0.44 6.99 -0.03
C GLU A 139 -0.63 7.60 -0.94
N VAL A 140 -1.79 6.95 -1.02
CA VAL A 140 -2.95 7.44 -1.76
C VAL A 140 -3.78 8.34 -0.84
N ARG A 141 -3.78 9.65 -1.10
CA ARG A 141 -4.44 10.63 -0.24
C ARG A 141 -5.14 11.77 -0.97
N GLY A 142 -5.07 11.79 -2.31
CA GLY A 142 -5.61 12.87 -3.15
C GLY A 142 -6.07 12.38 -4.53
N PRO A 143 -6.09 13.28 -5.52
CA PRO A 143 -6.60 13.01 -6.86
C PRO A 143 -5.81 11.97 -7.65
N GLU A 144 -4.57 11.66 -7.25
CA GLU A 144 -3.75 10.60 -7.85
C GLU A 144 -4.42 9.23 -7.83
N VAL A 145 -5.42 9.01 -6.96
CA VAL A 145 -6.22 7.76 -6.90
C VAL A 145 -6.83 7.42 -8.26
N VAL A 146 -7.28 8.42 -9.02
CA VAL A 146 -7.91 8.22 -10.34
C VAL A 146 -6.90 7.63 -11.32
N HIS A 147 -5.70 8.20 -11.36
CA HIS A 147 -4.64 7.75 -12.25
C HIS A 147 -4.06 6.40 -11.83
N LEU A 148 -3.96 6.14 -10.51
CA LEU A 148 -3.57 4.84 -9.99
C LEU A 148 -4.56 3.76 -10.45
N LEU A 149 -5.87 3.95 -10.23
CA LEU A 149 -6.89 2.99 -10.62
C LEU A 149 -6.92 2.76 -12.13
N ALA A 150 -6.79 3.83 -12.92
CA ALA A 150 -6.69 3.71 -14.37
C ALA A 150 -5.47 2.90 -14.80
N ALA A 151 -4.32 3.11 -14.17
CA ALA A 151 -3.09 2.37 -14.44
C ALA A 151 -3.25 0.88 -14.14
N LEU A 152 -3.79 0.54 -12.96
CA LEU A 152 -4.02 -0.85 -12.55
C LEU A 152 -5.03 -1.58 -13.45
N ASN A 153 -5.92 -0.84 -14.13
CA ASN A 153 -6.89 -1.38 -15.08
C ASN A 153 -6.33 -1.54 -16.51
N THR A 154 -5.15 -0.99 -16.81
CA THR A 154 -4.60 -0.92 -18.16
C THR A 154 -3.25 -1.61 -18.32
N GLY A 155 -3.04 -2.74 -17.62
CA GLY A 155 -1.88 -3.60 -17.84
C GLY A 155 -0.70 -3.34 -16.90
N HIS A 156 -0.88 -2.55 -15.83
CA HIS A 156 0.13 -2.40 -14.77
C HIS A 156 -0.23 -3.29 -13.55
N GLU A 157 -0.39 -4.59 -13.83
CA GLU A 157 -0.72 -5.60 -12.82
C GLU A 157 0.34 -5.67 -11.73
N GLY A 158 -0.10 -5.93 -10.48
CA GLY A 158 0.79 -5.98 -9.33
C GLY A 158 1.22 -4.61 -8.81
N GLY A 159 0.64 -3.53 -9.32
CA GLY A 159 0.82 -2.21 -8.74
C GLY A 159 0.22 -2.14 -7.33
N CYS A 160 0.76 -1.29 -6.49
CA CYS A 160 0.39 -1.23 -5.09
C CYS A 160 0.63 0.16 -4.49
N GLY A 161 0.18 0.33 -3.25
CA GLY A 161 0.39 1.59 -2.54
C GLY A 161 -0.04 1.46 -1.09
N THR A 162 0.00 2.57 -0.36
CA THR A 162 -0.58 2.63 0.98
C THR A 162 -1.78 3.58 1.02
N VAL A 163 -2.67 3.34 1.96
CA VAL A 163 -3.80 4.22 2.25
C VAL A 163 -4.04 4.29 3.75
N HIS A 164 -4.38 5.49 4.24
CA HIS A 164 -4.76 5.65 5.64
C HIS A 164 -6.21 5.22 5.84
N ALA A 165 -6.44 4.20 6.65
CA ALA A 165 -7.77 3.77 7.08
C ALA A 165 -7.68 3.11 8.46
N ASN A 166 -8.67 3.33 9.32
CA ASN A 166 -8.69 2.76 10.67
C ASN A 166 -9.08 1.27 10.67
N ALA A 167 -9.89 0.86 9.72
CA ALA A 167 -10.24 -0.53 9.46
C ALA A 167 -10.12 -0.85 7.97
N ALA A 168 -9.93 -2.12 7.62
CA ALA A 168 -9.91 -2.53 6.21
C ALA A 168 -11.25 -2.25 5.51
N ALA A 169 -12.37 -2.35 6.25
CA ALA A 169 -13.71 -2.07 5.76
C ALA A 169 -13.90 -0.61 5.32
N ASP A 170 -13.11 0.32 5.84
CA ASP A 170 -13.21 1.76 5.53
C ASP A 170 -12.49 2.13 4.22
N VAL A 171 -11.66 1.24 3.69
CA VAL A 171 -10.83 1.53 2.51
C VAL A 171 -11.66 1.93 1.28
N PRO A 172 -12.75 1.23 0.91
CA PRO A 172 -13.56 1.66 -0.23
C PRO A 172 -14.17 3.05 -0.06
N ALA A 173 -14.70 3.35 1.13
CA ALA A 173 -15.28 4.67 1.43
C ALA A 173 -14.20 5.77 1.41
N ARG A 174 -12.99 5.47 1.89
CA ARG A 174 -11.85 6.40 1.82
C ARG A 174 -11.47 6.71 0.38
N LEU A 175 -11.36 5.69 -0.47
CA LEU A 175 -11.05 5.86 -1.89
C LEU A 175 -12.21 6.56 -2.64
N GLU A 176 -13.47 6.30 -2.24
CA GLU A 176 -14.66 7.01 -2.76
C GLU A 176 -14.55 8.51 -2.50
N ALA A 177 -14.24 8.90 -1.27
CA ALA A 177 -14.07 10.31 -0.92
C ALA A 177 -12.96 10.99 -1.76
N LEU A 178 -11.81 10.32 -1.92
CA LEU A 178 -10.69 10.84 -2.72
C LEU A 178 -11.05 10.95 -4.21
N GLY A 179 -11.68 9.92 -4.79
CA GLY A 179 -12.07 9.91 -6.20
C GLY A 179 -13.18 10.94 -6.50
N THR A 180 -14.12 11.13 -5.60
CA THR A 180 -15.18 12.15 -5.73
C THR A 180 -14.58 13.55 -5.73
N THR A 181 -13.62 13.82 -4.84
CA THR A 181 -12.88 15.09 -4.82
C THR A 181 -12.11 15.32 -6.13
N ALA A 182 -11.66 14.25 -6.78
CA ALA A 182 -11.01 14.28 -8.07
C ALA A 182 -11.98 14.29 -9.28
N GLY A 183 -13.29 14.44 -9.05
CA GLY A 183 -14.30 14.58 -10.11
C GLY A 183 -14.93 13.27 -10.60
N LEU A 184 -14.57 12.11 -10.05
CA LEU A 184 -15.26 10.86 -10.39
C LEU A 184 -16.59 10.75 -9.65
N ASN A 185 -17.63 10.34 -10.37
CA ASN A 185 -18.86 9.95 -9.70
C ASN A 185 -18.70 8.58 -9.02
N ARG A 186 -19.56 8.30 -8.04
CA ARG A 186 -19.53 7.09 -7.22
C ARG A 186 -19.53 5.80 -8.06
N ALA A 187 -20.43 5.69 -9.04
CA ALA A 187 -20.57 4.50 -9.85
C ALA A 187 -19.30 4.23 -10.69
N ALA A 188 -18.72 5.28 -11.31
CA ALA A 188 -17.49 5.17 -12.06
C ALA A 188 -16.32 4.75 -11.18
N LEU A 189 -16.20 5.35 -9.98
CA LEU A 189 -15.15 4.96 -9.04
C LEU A 189 -15.26 3.49 -8.65
N HIS A 190 -16.42 3.03 -8.19
CA HIS A 190 -16.61 1.63 -7.79
C HIS A 190 -16.41 0.67 -8.96
N SER A 191 -16.74 1.09 -10.17
CA SER A 191 -16.44 0.31 -11.38
C SER A 191 -14.94 0.14 -11.58
N GLN A 192 -14.18 1.23 -11.44
CA GLN A 192 -12.72 1.17 -11.55
C GLN A 192 -12.08 0.39 -10.39
N LEU A 193 -12.53 0.59 -9.15
CA LEU A 193 -12.03 -0.15 -7.99
C LEU A 193 -12.18 -1.66 -8.14
N ALA A 194 -13.33 -2.12 -8.61
CA ALA A 194 -13.60 -3.55 -8.75
C ALA A 194 -12.69 -4.25 -9.77
N ALA A 195 -12.23 -3.52 -10.78
CA ALA A 195 -11.33 -4.05 -11.80
C ALA A 195 -9.85 -3.88 -11.39
N ALA A 196 -9.53 -2.75 -10.73
CA ALA A 196 -8.15 -2.35 -10.43
C ALA A 196 -7.54 -3.05 -9.22
N LEU A 197 -8.31 -3.20 -8.14
CA LEU A 197 -7.80 -3.66 -6.84
C LEU A 197 -8.36 -5.02 -6.47
N SER A 198 -7.46 -5.91 -6.05
CA SER A 198 -7.81 -7.27 -5.65
C SER A 198 -7.77 -7.46 -4.14
N VAL A 199 -6.80 -6.83 -3.45
CA VAL A 199 -6.48 -7.16 -2.05
C VAL A 199 -6.19 -5.91 -1.22
N VAL A 200 -6.58 -5.95 0.05
CA VAL A 200 -6.15 -5.00 1.09
C VAL A 200 -5.44 -5.77 2.20
N LEU A 201 -4.21 -5.35 2.52
CA LEU A 201 -3.45 -5.80 3.67
C LEU A 201 -3.63 -4.78 4.79
N HIS A 202 -4.26 -5.18 5.90
CA HIS A 202 -4.53 -4.23 7.00
C HIS A 202 -3.56 -4.42 8.16
N LEU A 203 -2.85 -3.34 8.51
CA LEU A 203 -1.92 -3.29 9.63
C LEU A 203 -2.54 -2.56 10.80
N VAL A 204 -2.29 -3.11 11.98
CA VAL A 204 -2.63 -2.50 13.26
C VAL A 204 -1.38 -2.25 14.09
N ARG A 205 -1.45 -1.22 14.93
CA ARG A 205 -0.51 -0.99 16.02
C ARG A 205 -1.28 -1.14 17.33
N ASP A 206 -0.88 -2.11 18.16
CA ASP A 206 -1.54 -2.35 19.44
C ASP A 206 -1.14 -1.29 20.49
N ARG A 207 -1.78 -1.36 21.66
CA ARG A 207 -1.51 -0.45 22.78
C ARG A 207 -0.09 -0.55 23.32
N ALA A 208 0.57 -1.69 23.14
CA ALA A 208 1.97 -1.89 23.50
C ALA A 208 2.94 -1.41 22.43
N GLY A 209 2.42 -0.80 21.35
CA GLY A 209 3.22 -0.27 20.23
C GLY A 209 3.66 -1.31 19.21
N ARG A 210 3.28 -2.59 19.35
CA ARG A 210 3.63 -3.66 18.42
C ARG A 210 2.80 -3.49 17.13
N ARG A 211 3.46 -3.66 15.99
CA ARG A 211 2.86 -3.56 14.66
C ARG A 211 2.70 -4.94 14.08
N ARG A 212 1.53 -5.23 13.50
CA ARG A 212 1.29 -6.51 12.83
C ARG A 212 0.28 -6.40 11.72
N ILE A 213 0.39 -7.29 10.73
CA ILE A 213 -0.68 -7.54 9.79
C ILE A 213 -1.80 -8.24 10.56
N ALA A 214 -2.96 -7.61 10.63
CA ALA A 214 -4.11 -8.17 11.33
C ALA A 214 -5.01 -8.97 10.38
N GLU A 215 -5.20 -8.47 9.16
CA GLU A 215 -6.17 -9.00 8.22
C GLU A 215 -5.70 -8.87 6.78
N VAL A 216 -6.15 -9.81 5.95
CA VAL A 216 -6.13 -9.71 4.49
C VAL A 216 -7.58 -9.73 4.02
N HIS A 217 -7.97 -8.74 3.24
CA HIS A 217 -9.28 -8.64 2.64
C HIS A 217 -9.19 -8.76 1.12
N VAL A 218 -10.21 -9.33 0.50
CA VAL A 218 -10.45 -9.25 -0.94
C VAL A 218 -11.49 -8.17 -1.22
N LEU A 219 -11.48 -7.63 -2.44
CA LEU A 219 -12.51 -6.70 -2.88
C LEU A 219 -13.57 -7.45 -3.68
N GLU A 220 -14.84 -7.20 -3.38
CA GLU A 220 -15.99 -7.78 -4.06
C GLU A 220 -17.02 -6.70 -4.35
N ARG A 221 -17.77 -6.86 -5.44
CA ARG A 221 -18.97 -6.06 -5.68
C ARG A 221 -20.15 -6.63 -4.92
N ASP A 222 -20.89 -5.78 -4.25
CA ASP A 222 -22.19 -6.16 -3.71
C ASP A 222 -23.29 -6.07 -4.80
N PRO A 223 -24.52 -6.53 -4.52
CA PRO A 223 -25.63 -6.47 -5.47
C PRO A 223 -26.01 -5.07 -5.94
N SER A 224 -25.64 -4.03 -5.18
CA SER A 224 -25.84 -2.63 -5.58
C SER A 224 -24.76 -2.10 -6.52
N GLY A 225 -23.73 -2.92 -6.83
CA GLY A 225 -22.59 -2.54 -7.66
C GLY A 225 -21.46 -1.84 -6.89
N LEU A 226 -21.60 -1.66 -5.59
CA LEU A 226 -20.58 -1.05 -4.75
C LEU A 226 -19.51 -2.07 -4.38
N VAL A 227 -18.25 -1.61 -4.35
CA VAL A 227 -17.14 -2.44 -3.89
C VAL A 227 -17.07 -2.41 -2.37
N ARG A 228 -16.92 -3.59 -1.78
CA ARG A 228 -16.67 -3.80 -0.35
C ARG A 228 -15.42 -4.64 -0.17
N THR A 229 -14.74 -4.45 0.94
CA THR A 229 -13.70 -5.36 1.39
C THR A 229 -14.32 -6.51 2.18
N VAL A 230 -13.93 -7.73 1.86
CA VAL A 230 -14.39 -8.96 2.53
C VAL A 230 -13.20 -9.63 3.18
N PRO A 231 -13.21 -9.88 4.50
CA PRO A 231 -12.10 -10.52 5.17
C PRO A 231 -11.86 -11.92 4.60
N ALA A 232 -10.62 -12.17 4.15
CA ALA A 232 -10.18 -13.46 3.65
C ALA A 232 -9.35 -14.20 4.69
N LEU A 233 -8.47 -13.49 5.38
CA LEU A 233 -7.64 -14.02 6.45
C LEU A 233 -7.62 -13.05 7.63
N ARG A 234 -7.71 -13.62 8.84
CA ARG A 234 -7.51 -12.90 10.09
C ARG A 234 -6.51 -13.64 10.96
N TRP A 235 -5.51 -12.95 11.46
CA TRP A 235 -4.51 -13.56 12.34
C TRP A 235 -4.89 -13.39 13.80
N GLY A 236 -4.96 -14.53 14.50
CA GLY A 236 -4.93 -14.63 15.95
C GLY A 236 -3.49 -14.59 16.48
N THR A 237 -3.29 -15.20 17.66
CA THR A 237 -1.97 -15.27 18.32
C THR A 237 -1.05 -16.30 17.68
N GLU A 238 -1.55 -17.43 17.18
CA GLU A 238 -0.74 -18.57 16.74
C GLU A 238 -0.92 -18.92 15.25
N ALA A 239 -2.09 -18.66 14.69
CA ALA A 239 -2.40 -19.01 13.30
C ALA A 239 -3.39 -18.02 12.70
N PHE A 240 -3.58 -18.10 11.38
CA PHE A 240 -4.66 -17.39 10.73
C PHE A 240 -5.93 -18.23 10.70
N ALA A 241 -7.08 -17.56 10.82
CA ALA A 241 -8.39 -18.11 10.49
C ALA A 241 -8.77 -17.69 9.08
N ALA A 242 -9.26 -18.65 8.28
CA ALA A 242 -9.91 -18.36 7.01
C ALA A 242 -11.28 -17.76 7.28
N GLU A 243 -11.60 -16.68 6.56
CA GLU A 243 -12.84 -15.94 6.67
C GLU A 243 -13.63 -16.05 5.36
N ARG A 244 -14.76 -15.37 5.26
CA ARG A 244 -15.68 -15.44 4.11
C ARG A 244 -15.03 -15.20 2.75
N GLY A 245 -14.05 -14.31 2.67
CA GLY A 245 -13.33 -13.98 1.44
C GLY A 245 -12.20 -14.95 1.06
N TRP A 246 -11.95 -15.98 1.87
CA TRP A 246 -10.84 -16.92 1.64
C TRP A 246 -10.95 -17.65 0.30
N GLN A 247 -12.16 -18.15 -0.04
CA GLN A 247 -12.37 -18.83 -1.31
C GLN A 247 -12.05 -17.91 -2.50
N ARG A 248 -12.48 -16.66 -2.43
CA ARG A 248 -12.18 -15.66 -3.47
C ARG A 248 -10.67 -15.38 -3.58
N LEU A 249 -9.97 -15.26 -2.48
CA LEU A 249 -8.51 -15.09 -2.49
C LEU A 249 -7.81 -16.29 -3.16
N ARG A 250 -8.23 -17.51 -2.85
CA ARG A 250 -7.71 -18.73 -3.49
C ARG A 250 -7.95 -18.74 -5.02
N GLU A 251 -9.12 -18.33 -5.45
CA GLU A 251 -9.45 -18.23 -6.89
C GLU A 251 -8.55 -17.22 -7.59
N LEU A 252 -8.32 -16.04 -7.01
CA LEU A 252 -7.43 -15.04 -7.55
C LEU A 252 -5.99 -15.55 -7.67
N LEU A 253 -5.47 -16.21 -6.64
CA LEU A 253 -4.12 -16.77 -6.64
C LEU A 253 -3.98 -17.90 -7.68
N ARG A 254 -4.96 -18.82 -7.74
CA ARG A 254 -4.96 -19.92 -8.72
C ARG A 254 -5.12 -19.43 -10.17
N GLY A 255 -5.99 -18.44 -10.39
CA GLY A 255 -6.18 -17.82 -11.69
C GLY A 255 -4.89 -17.17 -12.24
N ALA A 256 -4.01 -16.74 -11.35
CA ALA A 256 -2.68 -16.22 -11.66
C ALA A 256 -1.57 -17.30 -11.65
N GLY A 257 -1.92 -18.59 -11.62
CA GLY A 257 -0.97 -19.71 -11.71
C GLY A 257 -0.20 -20.03 -10.42
N VAL A 258 -0.64 -19.49 -9.25
CA VAL A 258 -0.01 -19.80 -7.96
C VAL A 258 -0.65 -21.04 -7.35
N GLU A 259 0.14 -22.11 -7.16
CA GLU A 259 -0.32 -23.36 -6.55
C GLU A 259 -0.69 -23.19 -5.08
N GLU A 260 -1.71 -23.94 -4.62
CA GLU A 260 -2.23 -23.86 -3.25
C GLU A 260 -1.17 -24.17 -2.18
N GLN A 261 -0.23 -25.04 -2.48
CA GLN A 261 0.89 -25.37 -1.58
C GLN A 261 1.78 -24.15 -1.27
N ALA A 262 1.82 -23.15 -2.16
CA ALA A 262 2.65 -21.97 -2.02
C ALA A 262 2.12 -20.98 -0.96
N PHE A 263 0.83 -20.99 -0.62
CA PHE A 263 0.24 -20.05 0.35
C PHE A 263 -0.40 -20.70 1.59
N GLY A 264 -0.31 -22.03 1.71
CA GLY A 264 -0.67 -22.77 2.91
C GLY A 264 -2.08 -23.37 2.87
N ARG A 265 -2.23 -24.46 3.63
CA ARG A 265 -3.54 -25.03 3.94
C ARG A 265 -4.11 -24.33 5.16
N GLU A 266 -5.43 -24.17 5.19
CA GLU A 266 -6.20 -23.74 6.35
C GLU A 266 -5.74 -24.51 7.60
N ALA A 267 -5.49 -23.81 8.71
CA ALA A 267 -5.38 -24.49 9.98
C ALA A 267 -6.74 -25.17 10.24
N ARG A 268 -6.78 -26.49 10.19
CA ARG A 268 -7.99 -27.22 10.59
C ARG A 268 -8.32 -26.85 12.01
N ARG A 269 -9.56 -26.39 12.23
CA ARG A 269 -10.14 -26.12 13.54
C ARG A 269 -10.06 -27.38 14.43
#